data_7ed8112c4b6ea8bb775b735c1dc7ae02
#
_entry.id   7ed8112c4b6ea8bb775b735c1dc7ae02
#
_cell.length_a   1.000
_cell.length_b   1.000
_cell.length_c   1.000
_cell.angle_alpha   90.00
_cell.angle_beta   90.00
_cell.angle_gamma   90.00
#
_symmetry.space_group_name_H-M   'P 1'
#
loop_
_entity.id
_entity.type
_entity.pdbx_description
1 polymer ?
#
loop_
_entity_poly.entity_id
_entity_poly.type
_entity_poly.pdbx_seq_one_letter_code
_entity_poly.pdbx_strand_id
1 'polypeptide(L)'
;KYNIVTKMNTKENYELAKIIGGDETKVLFFGDMLARVGAQSSLQSGLAHVYLELVNFDGDEIYFHKESTLVGKSYGDAVLSYDTSSIIGIERDGNVIINPKANEEIMDNDSIIAISMDDDTVIKDGKDITPAKNKIANKANNNKKIENIFIFGHSEDDLSKLKVICNHLIKYIDDGSSICL
;
A
#
# COMPACT_ATOMS: atom_id res chain seq x y z
N LYS A 1 -4.17 -24.55 10.20
CA LYS A 1 -3.22 -23.44 10.12
C LYS A 1 -3.84 -22.24 10.83
N TYR A 2 -3.17 -21.64 11.79
CA TYR A 2 -3.68 -20.47 12.52
C TYR A 2 -3.13 -19.20 11.89
N ASN A 3 -3.94 -18.15 11.79
CA ASN A 3 -3.50 -16.81 11.45
C ASN A 3 -3.23 -16.05 12.75
N ILE A 4 -1.97 -15.94 13.12
CA ILE A 4 -1.56 -15.22 14.31
C ILE A 4 -1.03 -13.85 13.88
N VAL A 5 -1.68 -12.80 14.33
CA VAL A 5 -1.19 -11.42 14.16
C VAL A 5 -0.75 -10.90 15.52
N THR A 6 0.49 -10.43 15.60
CA THR A 6 1.03 -9.89 16.85
C THR A 6 1.72 -8.55 16.62
N LYS A 7 1.60 -7.67 17.62
CA LYS A 7 2.22 -6.35 17.62
C LYS A 7 3.46 -6.36 18.51
N MET A 8 4.56 -5.80 18.00
CA MET A 8 5.78 -5.57 18.76
C MET A 8 6.10 -4.08 18.85
N ASN A 9 6.62 -3.66 20.02
CA ASN A 9 6.92 -2.26 20.31
C ASN A 9 8.41 -1.95 20.13
N THR A 10 9.29 -2.95 20.20
CA THR A 10 10.73 -2.81 20.02
C THR A 10 11.22 -3.63 18.83
N LYS A 11 12.32 -3.21 18.24
CA LYS A 11 12.92 -3.90 17.10
C LYS A 11 13.44 -5.28 17.49
N GLU A 12 14.02 -5.40 18.67
CA GLU A 12 14.55 -6.64 19.19
C GLU A 12 13.45 -7.70 19.34
N ASN A 13 12.32 -7.33 19.94
CA ASN A 13 11.17 -8.22 20.09
C ASN A 13 10.54 -8.57 18.74
N TYR A 14 10.54 -7.63 17.77
CA TYR A 14 10.06 -7.88 16.43
C TYR A 14 10.90 -8.96 15.71
N GLU A 15 12.24 -8.85 15.76
CA GLU A 15 13.12 -9.83 15.13
C GLU A 15 12.99 -11.22 15.82
N LEU A 16 12.92 -11.27 17.16
CA LEU A 16 12.71 -12.51 17.90
C LEU A 16 11.35 -13.15 17.56
N ALA A 17 10.29 -12.36 17.52
CA ALA A 17 8.95 -12.85 17.20
C ALA A 17 8.87 -13.44 15.79
N LYS A 18 9.57 -12.86 14.81
CA LYS A 18 9.67 -13.42 13.46
C LYS A 18 10.35 -14.78 13.43
N ILE A 19 11.45 -14.93 14.21
CA ILE A 19 12.19 -16.19 14.27
C ILE A 19 11.34 -17.28 14.94
N ILE A 20 10.68 -16.94 16.04
CA ILE A 20 9.90 -17.92 16.83
C ILE A 20 8.58 -18.26 16.13
N GLY A 21 7.92 -17.27 15.56
CA GLY A 21 6.58 -17.40 14.97
C GLY A 21 6.54 -18.07 13.60
N GLY A 22 7.68 -18.09 12.89
CA GLY A 22 7.77 -18.66 11.55
C GLY A 22 6.70 -18.11 10.59
N ASP A 23 6.26 -18.94 9.65
CA ASP A 23 5.29 -18.54 8.61
C ASP A 23 3.85 -18.39 9.09
N GLU A 24 3.53 -18.90 10.29
CA GLU A 24 2.18 -18.83 10.86
C GLU A 24 1.90 -17.50 11.58
N THR A 25 2.95 -16.71 11.84
CA THR A 25 2.84 -15.47 12.59
C THR A 25 3.16 -14.25 11.73
N LYS A 26 2.21 -13.34 11.63
CA LYS A 26 2.41 -12.01 11.02
C LYS A 26 2.75 -11.03 12.15
N VAL A 27 4.02 -10.61 12.18
CA VAL A 27 4.50 -9.68 13.22
C VAL A 27 4.43 -8.24 12.70
N LEU A 28 3.73 -7.39 13.43
CA LEU A 28 3.59 -5.97 13.12
C LEU A 28 4.51 -5.14 14.04
N PHE A 29 5.39 -4.35 13.44
CA PHE A 29 6.18 -3.34 14.15
C PHE A 29 5.53 -1.97 13.99
N PHE A 30 4.63 -1.63 14.89
CA PHE A 30 3.78 -0.45 14.81
C PHE A 30 4.56 0.86 14.77
N GLY A 31 5.66 0.96 15.51
CA GLY A 31 6.48 2.17 15.52
C GLY A 31 7.05 2.52 14.14
N ASP A 32 7.56 1.53 13.42
CA ASP A 32 8.08 1.71 12.06
C ASP A 32 6.95 2.01 11.06
N MET A 33 5.84 1.30 11.17
CA MET A 33 4.67 1.51 10.31
C MET A 33 4.14 2.94 10.45
N LEU A 34 3.90 3.42 11.67
CA LEU A 34 3.43 4.79 11.91
C LEU A 34 4.42 5.85 11.44
N ALA A 35 5.72 5.62 11.64
CA ALA A 35 6.76 6.51 11.15
C ALA A 35 6.74 6.64 9.61
N ARG A 36 6.54 5.53 8.90
CA ARG A 36 6.42 5.53 7.42
C ARG A 36 5.15 6.24 6.95
N VAL A 37 4.01 5.95 7.58
CA VAL A 37 2.74 6.62 7.29
C VAL A 37 2.88 8.13 7.52
N GLY A 38 3.48 8.56 8.64
CA GLY A 38 3.74 9.96 8.93
C GLY A 38 4.64 10.63 7.88
N ALA A 39 5.74 9.97 7.52
CA ALA A 39 6.66 10.48 6.49
C ALA A 39 5.96 10.65 5.12
N GLN A 40 5.20 9.65 4.67
CA GLN A 40 4.47 9.73 3.40
C GLN A 40 3.37 10.80 3.43
N SER A 41 2.64 10.90 4.54
CA SER A 41 1.58 11.88 4.72
C SER A 41 2.09 13.33 4.76
N SER A 42 3.34 13.54 5.21
CA SER A 42 3.96 14.88 5.18
C SER A 42 4.32 15.33 3.76
N LEU A 43 4.58 14.39 2.84
CA LEU A 43 4.89 14.67 1.45
C LEU A 43 3.64 14.85 0.58
N GLN A 44 2.50 14.30 0.99
CA GLN A 44 1.26 14.33 0.21
C GLN A 44 0.08 14.75 1.08
N SER A 45 -0.42 15.98 0.85
CA SER A 45 -1.61 16.48 1.55
C SER A 45 -2.82 15.56 1.31
N GLY A 46 -3.50 15.20 2.40
CA GLY A 46 -4.67 14.32 2.36
C GLY A 46 -4.37 12.82 2.46
N LEU A 47 -3.13 12.38 2.29
CA LEU A 47 -2.79 10.96 2.33
C LEU A 47 -3.09 10.30 3.69
N ALA A 48 -2.96 11.05 4.79
CA ALA A 48 -3.34 10.56 6.12
C ALA A 48 -4.83 10.18 6.19
N HIS A 49 -5.72 10.93 5.54
CA HIS A 49 -7.14 10.61 5.49
C HIS A 49 -7.41 9.33 4.69
N VAL A 50 -6.66 9.11 3.59
CA VAL A 50 -6.77 7.87 2.82
C VAL A 50 -6.38 6.65 3.66
N TYR A 51 -5.30 6.75 4.46
CA TYR A 51 -4.94 5.66 5.37
C TYR A 51 -6.00 5.41 6.43
N LEU A 52 -6.57 6.49 7.01
CA LEU A 52 -7.63 6.37 8.01
C LEU A 52 -8.89 5.74 7.43
N GLU A 53 -9.26 6.11 6.21
CA GLU A 53 -10.40 5.51 5.50
C GLU A 53 -10.21 4.01 5.27
N LEU A 54 -9.06 3.61 4.74
CA LEU A 54 -8.76 2.20 4.45
C LEU A 54 -8.63 1.28 5.69
N VAL A 55 -8.55 1.85 6.90
CA VAL A 55 -8.55 1.08 8.15
C VAL A 55 -9.84 1.28 8.96
N ASN A 56 -10.79 2.05 8.44
CA ASN A 56 -12.10 2.27 9.04
C ASN A 56 -13.09 1.25 8.50
N PHE A 57 -13.82 0.56 9.38
CA PHE A 57 -14.81 -0.45 9.00
C PHE A 57 -16.15 0.13 8.46
N ASP A 58 -16.28 1.45 8.39
CA ASP A 58 -17.49 2.13 7.90
C ASP A 58 -17.40 2.57 6.43
N GLY A 59 -16.26 2.30 5.75
CA GLY A 59 -15.98 2.74 4.38
C GLY A 59 -15.54 1.61 3.47
N ASP A 60 -14.84 1.98 2.40
CA ASP A 60 -14.23 1.00 1.51
C ASP A 60 -13.01 0.33 2.17
N GLU A 61 -12.94 -0.99 2.11
CA GLU A 61 -11.88 -1.79 2.69
C GLU A 61 -11.08 -2.56 1.62
N ILE A 62 -10.01 -3.22 2.04
CA ILE A 62 -9.17 -4.02 1.14
C ILE A 62 -9.57 -5.49 1.25
N TYR A 63 -9.98 -6.07 0.12
CA TYR A 63 -10.40 -7.47 0.01
C TYR A 63 -9.50 -8.26 -0.93
N PHE A 64 -9.36 -9.56 -0.61
CA PHE A 64 -8.73 -10.56 -1.47
C PHE A 64 -9.84 -11.40 -2.11
N HIS A 65 -9.94 -11.37 -3.44
CA HIS A 65 -11.02 -12.04 -4.16
C HIS A 65 -10.46 -12.94 -5.28
N LYS A 66 -10.97 -14.18 -5.36
CA LYS A 66 -10.66 -15.09 -6.47
C LYS A 66 -11.68 -14.92 -7.59
N GLU A 67 -11.20 -14.54 -8.77
CA GLU A 67 -12.03 -14.37 -9.96
C GLU A 67 -11.49 -15.24 -11.11
N SER A 68 -12.05 -16.43 -11.25
CA SER A 68 -11.61 -17.41 -12.23
C SER A 68 -11.70 -16.95 -13.69
N THR A 69 -12.59 -16.01 -13.99
CA THR A 69 -12.75 -15.46 -15.36
C THR A 69 -11.63 -14.52 -15.77
N LEU A 70 -10.74 -14.16 -14.83
CA LEU A 70 -9.54 -13.36 -15.09
C LEU A 70 -8.30 -14.20 -15.37
N VAL A 71 -8.34 -15.50 -15.12
CA VAL A 71 -7.18 -16.38 -15.37
C VAL A 71 -6.79 -16.33 -16.85
N GLY A 72 -5.48 -16.12 -17.11
CA GLY A 72 -4.92 -15.91 -18.45
C GLY A 72 -5.13 -14.52 -19.04
N LYS A 73 -5.83 -13.61 -18.33
CA LYS A 73 -5.94 -12.20 -18.72
C LYS A 73 -4.81 -11.39 -18.09
N SER A 74 -4.58 -10.20 -18.62
CA SER A 74 -3.60 -9.28 -18.04
C SER A 74 -4.17 -8.55 -16.81
N TYR A 75 -3.29 -8.10 -15.91
CA TYR A 75 -3.67 -7.23 -14.80
C TYR A 75 -4.37 -5.95 -15.29
N GLY A 76 -3.93 -5.39 -16.42
CA GLY A 76 -4.57 -4.23 -17.02
C GLY A 76 -6.03 -4.50 -17.44
N ASP A 77 -6.31 -5.71 -17.96
CA ASP A 77 -7.69 -6.12 -18.29
C ASP A 77 -8.52 -6.28 -17.00
N ALA A 78 -7.92 -6.82 -15.95
CA ALA A 78 -8.59 -6.94 -14.65
C ALA A 78 -8.99 -5.57 -14.09
N VAL A 79 -8.07 -4.61 -14.06
CA VAL A 79 -8.36 -3.23 -13.61
C VAL A 79 -9.54 -2.61 -14.36
N LEU A 80 -9.67 -2.88 -15.66
CA LEU A 80 -10.75 -2.34 -16.48
C LEU A 80 -12.06 -3.14 -16.41
N SER A 81 -12.07 -4.26 -15.70
CA SER A 81 -13.23 -5.16 -15.62
C SER A 81 -14.14 -4.87 -14.43
N TYR A 82 -13.82 -3.87 -13.61
CA TYR A 82 -14.58 -3.49 -12.41
C TYR A 82 -14.94 -2.02 -12.47
N ASP A 83 -16.22 -1.70 -12.34
CA ASP A 83 -16.74 -0.33 -12.31
C ASP A 83 -16.93 0.17 -10.86
N THR A 84 -17.32 -0.72 -9.94
CA THR A 84 -17.65 -0.39 -8.56
C THR A 84 -16.53 -0.70 -7.56
N SER A 85 -15.52 -1.48 -7.97
CA SER A 85 -14.35 -1.80 -7.14
C SER A 85 -13.07 -1.33 -7.82
N SER A 86 -12.05 -0.99 -7.03
CA SER A 86 -10.74 -0.60 -7.54
C SER A 86 -9.73 -1.71 -7.34
N ILE A 87 -9.26 -2.33 -8.43
CA ILE A 87 -8.23 -3.37 -8.35
C ILE A 87 -6.86 -2.73 -8.19
N ILE A 88 -6.18 -3.02 -7.06
CA ILE A 88 -4.90 -2.42 -6.69
C ILE A 88 -3.71 -3.37 -6.77
N GLY A 89 -3.95 -4.68 -6.91
CA GLY A 89 -2.86 -5.65 -6.96
C GLY A 89 -3.34 -7.09 -7.10
N ILE A 90 -2.38 -7.99 -6.93
CA ILE A 90 -2.61 -9.44 -6.88
C ILE A 90 -1.85 -10.04 -5.68
N GLU A 91 -2.38 -11.13 -5.16
CA GLU A 91 -1.68 -12.00 -4.22
C GLU A 91 -1.41 -13.34 -4.93
N ARG A 92 -0.14 -13.77 -4.93
CA ARG A 92 0.34 -15.00 -5.54
C ARG A 92 1.18 -15.77 -4.54
N ASP A 93 0.76 -16.96 -4.16
CA ASP A 93 1.49 -17.84 -3.24
C ASP A 93 1.90 -17.17 -1.91
N GLY A 94 1.02 -16.35 -1.34
CA GLY A 94 1.26 -15.59 -0.11
C GLY A 94 2.07 -14.30 -0.30
N ASN A 95 2.43 -13.95 -1.54
CA ASN A 95 3.15 -12.73 -1.86
C ASN A 95 2.21 -11.67 -2.42
N VAL A 96 2.15 -10.53 -1.76
CA VAL A 96 1.36 -9.36 -2.19
C VAL A 96 2.16 -8.53 -3.19
N ILE A 97 1.58 -8.28 -4.36
CA ILE A 97 2.16 -7.45 -5.43
C ILE A 97 1.18 -6.31 -5.70
N ILE A 98 1.48 -5.13 -5.19
CA ILE A 98 0.68 -3.93 -5.42
C ILE A 98 1.11 -3.26 -6.72
N ASN A 99 0.13 -2.86 -7.52
CA ASN A 99 0.32 -2.20 -8.81
C ASN A 99 1.31 -2.96 -9.73
N PRO A 100 1.07 -4.26 -10.04
CA PRO A 100 1.90 -4.99 -10.98
C PRO A 100 1.87 -4.33 -12.36
N LYS A 101 2.76 -4.77 -13.24
CA LYS A 101 2.76 -4.26 -14.63
C LYS A 101 1.43 -4.59 -15.31
N ALA A 102 0.94 -3.68 -16.16
CA ALA A 102 -0.34 -3.88 -16.86
C ALA A 102 -0.40 -5.18 -17.69
N ASN A 103 0.74 -5.68 -18.15
CA ASN A 103 0.85 -6.94 -18.90
C ASN A 103 1.17 -8.17 -18.02
N GLU A 104 1.16 -8.02 -16.69
CA GLU A 104 1.28 -9.17 -15.77
C GLU A 104 0.08 -10.10 -15.97
N GLU A 105 0.34 -11.38 -16.21
CA GLU A 105 -0.69 -12.38 -16.40
C GLU A 105 -1.24 -12.86 -15.06
N ILE A 106 -2.55 -12.95 -14.95
CA ILE A 106 -3.25 -13.49 -13.78
C ILE A 106 -3.30 -15.01 -13.88
N MET A 107 -2.77 -15.68 -12.86
CA MET A 107 -2.68 -17.14 -12.77
C MET A 107 -3.86 -17.73 -11.98
N ASP A 108 -4.08 -19.02 -12.10
CA ASP A 108 -5.18 -19.73 -11.40
C ASP A 108 -5.09 -19.69 -9.87
N ASN A 109 -3.87 -19.59 -9.33
CA ASN A 109 -3.63 -19.47 -7.89
C ASN A 109 -3.66 -18.03 -7.36
N ASP A 110 -3.80 -17.02 -8.24
CA ASP A 110 -3.85 -15.63 -7.83
C ASP A 110 -5.20 -15.26 -7.20
N SER A 111 -5.15 -14.37 -6.22
CA SER A 111 -6.29 -13.57 -5.77
C SER A 111 -6.05 -12.12 -6.19
N ILE A 112 -7.05 -11.45 -6.74
CA ILE A 112 -7.00 -10.00 -6.92
C ILE A 112 -7.13 -9.30 -5.58
N ILE A 113 -6.49 -8.15 -5.45
CA ILE A 113 -6.60 -7.27 -4.29
C ILE A 113 -7.41 -6.07 -4.73
N ALA A 114 -8.56 -5.88 -4.11
CA ALA A 114 -9.53 -4.84 -4.45
C ALA A 114 -9.81 -3.93 -3.26
N ILE A 115 -10.10 -2.67 -3.55
CA ILE A 115 -10.77 -1.75 -2.61
C ILE A 115 -12.24 -1.75 -3.00
N SER A 116 -13.12 -2.04 -2.06
CA SER A 116 -14.56 -2.15 -2.23
C SER A 116 -15.30 -1.93 -0.92
N MET A 117 -16.60 -1.66 -0.99
CA MET A 117 -17.44 -1.40 0.18
C MET A 117 -17.59 -2.63 1.08
N ASP A 118 -17.66 -3.83 0.49
CA ASP A 118 -17.78 -5.11 1.20
C ASP A 118 -17.16 -6.22 0.35
N ASP A 119 -16.91 -7.39 0.93
CA ASP A 119 -16.33 -8.55 0.25
C ASP A 119 -17.24 -9.10 -0.87
N ASP A 120 -18.55 -9.04 -0.68
CA ASP A 120 -19.56 -9.43 -1.66
C ASP A 120 -19.82 -8.39 -2.75
N THR A 121 -19.25 -7.19 -2.63
CA THR A 121 -19.33 -6.12 -3.63
C THR A 121 -18.14 -6.11 -4.61
N VAL A 122 -17.16 -6.99 -4.43
CA VAL A 122 -16.07 -7.20 -5.40
C VAL A 122 -16.61 -8.00 -6.60
N ILE A 123 -17.41 -7.34 -7.44
CA ILE A 123 -18.09 -7.95 -8.59
C ILE A 123 -17.48 -7.43 -9.89
N LYS A 124 -17.19 -8.36 -10.80
CA LYS A 124 -16.76 -8.01 -12.16
C LYS A 124 -17.96 -7.47 -12.97
N ASP A 125 -18.23 -6.20 -12.84
CA ASP A 125 -19.36 -5.47 -13.41
C ASP A 125 -18.97 -4.49 -14.52
N GLY A 126 -17.67 -4.32 -14.76
CA GLY A 126 -17.12 -3.45 -15.79
C GLY A 126 -17.39 -3.98 -17.20
N LYS A 127 -17.56 -3.04 -18.11
CA LYS A 127 -17.65 -3.35 -19.55
C LYS A 127 -16.25 -3.60 -20.10
N ASP A 128 -16.15 -4.45 -21.14
CA ASP A 128 -14.90 -4.62 -21.91
C ASP A 128 -14.52 -3.28 -22.56
N ILE A 129 -13.66 -2.52 -21.87
CA ILE A 129 -13.22 -1.21 -22.32
C ILE A 129 -11.83 -1.35 -22.94
N THR A 130 -11.71 -1.00 -24.22
CA THR A 130 -10.41 -0.82 -24.86
C THR A 130 -9.95 0.62 -24.64
N PRO A 131 -8.85 0.87 -23.90
CA PRO A 131 -8.36 2.21 -23.68
C PRO A 131 -8.03 2.92 -25.00
N ALA A 132 -8.49 4.15 -25.16
CA ALA A 132 -8.13 4.96 -26.31
C ALA A 132 -6.67 5.38 -26.20
N LYS A 133 -5.75 4.63 -26.81
CA LYS A 133 -4.29 4.83 -26.74
C LYS A 133 -3.85 6.26 -27.09
N ASN A 134 -4.59 6.96 -27.93
CA ASN A 134 -4.34 8.36 -28.33
C ASN A 134 -4.68 9.39 -27.24
N LYS A 135 -5.37 8.98 -26.16
CA LYS A 135 -5.71 9.83 -25.01
C LYS A 135 -4.80 9.62 -23.81
N ILE A 136 -3.88 8.66 -23.88
CA ILE A 136 -2.93 8.38 -22.79
C ILE A 136 -1.79 9.39 -22.91
N ALA A 137 -1.56 10.17 -21.86
CA ALA A 137 -0.45 11.09 -21.78
C ALA A 137 0.89 10.33 -21.77
N ASN A 138 1.78 10.66 -22.71
CA ASN A 138 3.06 9.97 -22.86
C ASN A 138 4.13 10.40 -21.83
N LYS A 139 3.90 11.43 -21.03
CA LYS A 139 4.85 11.94 -20.04
C LYS A 139 4.14 12.58 -18.85
N ALA A 140 4.47 12.09 -17.65
CA ALA A 140 4.22 12.84 -16.43
C ALA A 140 5.23 14.01 -16.37
N ASN A 141 4.76 15.24 -16.15
CA ASN A 141 5.62 16.37 -15.80
C ASN A 141 6.02 16.18 -14.33
N ASN A 142 7.15 15.52 -14.10
CA ASN A 142 7.77 15.44 -12.79
C ASN A 142 8.53 16.75 -12.53
N ASN A 143 7.82 17.81 -12.21
CA ASN A 143 8.44 18.97 -11.61
C ASN A 143 8.71 18.62 -10.14
N LYS A 144 9.97 18.33 -9.86
CA LYS A 144 10.47 18.17 -8.50
C LYS A 144 10.23 19.46 -7.72
N LYS A 145 9.81 19.34 -6.46
CA LYS A 145 9.55 20.48 -5.57
C LYS A 145 10.55 20.47 -4.42
N ILE A 146 11.08 21.65 -4.11
CA ILE A 146 11.81 21.88 -2.88
C ILE A 146 10.79 21.87 -1.73
N GLU A 147 11.00 21.00 -0.75
CA GLU A 147 10.11 20.85 0.40
C GLU A 147 10.78 21.35 1.66
N ASN A 148 10.01 22.04 2.51
CA ASN A 148 10.43 22.42 3.84
C ASN A 148 9.55 21.70 4.84
N ILE A 149 10.11 20.74 5.55
CA ILE A 149 9.39 19.85 6.45
C ILE A 149 9.76 20.21 7.89
N PHE A 150 8.74 20.44 8.70
CA PHE A 150 8.90 20.73 10.14
C PHE A 150 8.32 19.56 10.94
N ILE A 151 9.10 19.03 11.88
CA ILE A 151 8.68 17.98 12.80
C ILE A 151 8.63 18.57 14.20
N PHE A 152 7.42 18.58 14.80
CA PHE A 152 7.20 19.11 16.13
C PHE A 152 6.81 17.99 17.10
N GLY A 153 7.25 18.12 18.37
CA GLY A 153 6.73 17.31 19.47
C GLY A 153 7.35 15.91 19.53
N HIS A 154 8.66 15.80 19.43
CA HIS A 154 9.39 14.56 19.72
C HIS A 154 9.83 14.51 21.19
N SER A 155 9.88 13.30 21.75
CA SER A 155 10.52 13.01 23.03
C SER A 155 11.82 12.24 22.82
N GLU A 156 12.68 12.18 23.83
CA GLU A 156 13.92 11.39 23.78
C GLU A 156 13.66 9.92 23.45
N ASP A 157 12.54 9.38 23.92
CA ASP A 157 12.09 8.00 23.61
C ASP A 157 11.70 7.81 22.16
N ASP A 158 11.42 8.89 21.42
CA ASP A 158 10.99 8.86 20.03
C ASP A 158 12.13 9.02 19.00
N LEU A 159 13.38 9.17 19.45
CA LEU A 159 14.53 9.36 18.55
C LEU A 159 14.67 8.25 17.51
N SER A 160 14.36 7.01 17.86
CA SER A 160 14.38 5.89 16.90
C SER A 160 13.34 6.05 15.80
N LYS A 161 12.14 6.48 16.12
CA LYS A 161 11.05 6.77 15.17
C LYS A 161 11.39 7.97 14.30
N LEU A 162 11.92 9.05 14.91
CA LEU A 162 12.38 10.24 14.21
C LEU A 162 13.43 9.90 13.15
N LYS A 163 14.42 9.06 13.51
CA LYS A 163 15.43 8.56 12.58
C LYS A 163 14.82 7.80 11.40
N VAL A 164 13.79 7.00 11.65
CA VAL A 164 13.06 6.29 10.57
C VAL A 164 12.36 7.29 9.66
N ILE A 165 11.66 8.28 10.21
CA ILE A 165 11.00 9.35 9.44
C ILE A 165 12.01 10.08 8.56
N CYS A 166 13.10 10.60 9.15
CA CYS A 166 14.12 11.34 8.40
C CYS A 166 14.77 10.49 7.29
N ASN A 167 15.09 9.23 7.58
CA ASN A 167 15.68 8.33 6.59
C ASN A 167 14.73 8.01 5.42
N HIS A 168 13.41 8.03 5.65
CA HIS A 168 12.43 7.92 4.58
C HIS A 168 12.33 9.23 3.79
N LEU A 169 12.19 10.36 4.46
CA LEU A 169 12.03 11.67 3.82
C LEU A 169 13.22 12.00 2.89
N ILE A 170 14.45 11.82 3.34
CA ILE A 170 15.68 12.11 2.57
C ILE A 170 15.71 11.38 1.21
N LYS A 171 15.04 10.24 1.08
CA LYS A 171 14.99 9.50 -0.19
C LYS A 171 14.06 10.11 -1.23
N TYR A 172 13.11 10.95 -0.80
CA TYR A 172 12.02 11.45 -1.64
C TYR A 172 12.00 12.95 -1.82
N ILE A 173 12.79 13.68 -1.03
CA ILE A 173 12.95 15.13 -1.16
C ILE A 173 14.15 15.46 -2.05
N ASP A 174 14.06 16.61 -2.73
CA ASP A 174 15.11 17.06 -3.66
C ASP A 174 16.19 17.88 -2.98
N ASP A 175 17.32 18.05 -3.68
CA ASP A 175 18.38 18.92 -3.26
C ASP A 175 17.85 20.35 -3.06
N GLY A 176 18.20 20.96 -1.91
CA GLY A 176 17.68 22.26 -1.49
C GLY A 176 16.47 22.19 -0.56
N SER A 177 15.90 20.99 -0.33
CA SER A 177 14.87 20.78 0.70
C SER A 177 15.47 20.81 2.12
N SER A 178 14.63 21.09 3.11
CA SER A 178 15.04 21.13 4.52
C SER A 178 14.12 20.31 5.42
N ILE A 179 14.71 19.68 6.44
CA ILE A 179 13.97 19.05 7.54
C ILE A 179 14.41 19.75 8.82
N CYS A 180 13.46 20.38 9.51
CA CYS A 180 13.66 21.06 10.78
C CYS A 180 12.99 20.27 11.91
N LEU A 181 13.68 20.12 13.03
CA LEU A 181 13.24 19.44 14.25
C LEU A 181 12.93 20.45 15.32
#